data_0ebe15513a6a34c6a0e95b21d3aa43da
#
_entry.id   0ebe15513a6a34c6a0e95b21d3aa43da
#
_cell.length_a   1.000
_cell.length_b   1.000
_cell.length_c   1.000
_cell.angle_alpha   90.00
_cell.angle_beta   90.00
_cell.angle_gamma   90.00
#
_symmetry.space_group_name_H-M   'P 1'
#
loop_
_entity.id
_entity.type
_entity.pdbx_description
1 polymer ?
#
loop_
_entity_poly.entity_id
_entity_poly.type
_entity_poly.pdbx_seq_one_letter_code
_entity_poly.pdbx_strand_id
1 'polypeptide(L)'
;MRDNSCSRNGMIMRGEKMKKYAFITSVSGIDIKSCRKKAGLTQSEFANLVNVSKKTIERWESGTVTVSGPIVPLIKLLNEYPQIPEDYSIPEKEYSMRLWYMHRNEVCTIIDVEEPARKLRAYNYTNDPMMRAFGKIEKPTFEQYEEFLESRCFPRTRDKMKLILKDLDLPFYEPLMIIEKTEGRMAEDDFWIRIER
;
A
#
# COMPACT_ATOMS: atom_id res chain seq x y z
N MET A 1 30.42 -14.45 -60.52
CA MET A 1 28.99 -14.09 -60.46
C MET A 1 28.39 -14.89 -59.34
N ARG A 2 28.15 -14.26 -58.20
CA ARG A 2 27.48 -14.88 -57.06
C ARG A 2 26.39 -13.90 -56.63
N ASP A 3 25.15 -14.28 -56.91
CA ASP A 3 23.97 -13.56 -56.50
C ASP A 3 23.69 -13.82 -55.00
N ASN A 4 23.84 -12.78 -54.19
CA ASN A 4 23.38 -12.78 -52.81
C ASN A 4 21.98 -12.17 -52.77
N SER A 5 20.95 -12.98 -52.85
CA SER A 5 19.58 -12.59 -52.55
C SER A 5 19.34 -12.70 -51.02
N CYS A 6 19.52 -11.58 -50.35
CA CYS A 6 19.15 -11.44 -48.92
C CYS A 6 17.63 -11.29 -48.85
N SER A 7 16.92 -12.38 -48.49
CA SER A 7 15.49 -12.35 -48.12
C SER A 7 15.32 -11.61 -46.79
N ARG A 8 14.85 -10.37 -46.87
CA ARG A 8 14.33 -9.66 -45.70
C ARG A 8 12.94 -10.22 -45.38
N ASN A 9 12.88 -11.13 -44.39
CA ASN A 9 11.62 -11.48 -43.74
C ASN A 9 11.06 -10.24 -43.07
N GLY A 10 10.16 -9.55 -43.75
CA GLY A 10 9.33 -8.50 -43.18
C GLY A 10 8.36 -9.13 -42.18
N MET A 11 8.72 -9.10 -40.90
CA MET A 11 7.81 -9.39 -39.82
C MET A 11 6.74 -8.31 -39.80
N ILE A 12 5.60 -8.59 -40.41
CA ILE A 12 4.41 -7.73 -40.37
C ILE A 12 3.92 -7.77 -38.90
N MET A 13 4.30 -6.77 -38.15
CA MET A 13 3.70 -6.49 -36.82
C MET A 13 2.21 -6.27 -37.08
N ARG A 14 1.38 -7.29 -36.79
CA ARG A 14 -0.07 -7.12 -36.72
C ARG A 14 -0.31 -6.07 -35.66
N GLY A 15 -0.75 -4.89 -36.08
CA GLY A 15 -1.13 -3.81 -35.17
C GLY A 15 -2.16 -4.34 -34.17
N GLU A 16 -1.77 -4.51 -32.93
CA GLU A 16 -2.71 -4.87 -31.87
C GLU A 16 -3.80 -3.80 -31.82
N LYS A 17 -5.06 -4.25 -32.05
CA LYS A 17 -6.20 -3.36 -32.00
C LYS A 17 -6.38 -2.88 -30.58
N MET A 18 -6.02 -1.63 -30.35
CA MET A 18 -6.10 -1.01 -29.03
C MET A 18 -7.53 -1.10 -28.48
N LYS A 19 -7.68 -1.68 -27.27
CA LYS A 19 -8.98 -1.78 -26.59
C LYS A 19 -9.53 -0.39 -26.30
N LYS A 20 -10.81 -0.20 -26.59
CA LYS A 20 -11.56 1.02 -26.23
C LYS A 20 -12.41 0.73 -25.01
N TYR A 21 -12.51 1.70 -24.12
CA TYR A 21 -13.27 1.59 -22.86
C TYR A 21 -14.47 2.53 -22.91
N ALA A 22 -15.60 2.11 -22.33
CA ALA A 22 -16.85 2.85 -22.28
C ALA A 22 -16.83 3.91 -21.15
N PHE A 23 -15.84 4.80 -21.17
CA PHE A 23 -15.76 5.95 -20.29
C PHE A 23 -15.96 7.24 -21.08
N ILE A 24 -16.57 8.25 -20.42
CA ILE A 24 -16.57 9.62 -20.92
C ILE A 24 -15.14 10.18 -20.87
N THR A 25 -14.84 11.17 -21.70
CA THR A 25 -13.47 11.73 -21.79
C THR A 25 -13.18 12.81 -20.74
N SER A 26 -14.24 13.37 -20.15
CA SER A 26 -14.12 14.44 -19.15
C SER A 26 -15.31 14.43 -18.19
N VAL A 27 -15.13 15.02 -17.02
CA VAL A 27 -16.16 15.23 -15.97
C VAL A 27 -16.29 16.72 -15.65
N SER A 28 -17.48 17.14 -15.25
CA SER A 28 -17.70 18.50 -14.78
C SER A 28 -17.29 18.67 -13.33
N GLY A 29 -17.02 19.90 -12.91
CA GLY A 29 -16.76 20.23 -11.50
C GLY A 29 -17.93 19.89 -10.59
N ILE A 30 -19.17 19.95 -11.11
CA ILE A 30 -20.38 19.56 -10.37
C ILE A 30 -20.38 18.06 -10.09
N ASP A 31 -20.01 17.23 -11.07
CA ASP A 31 -19.93 15.77 -10.89
C ASP A 31 -18.83 15.38 -9.88
N ILE A 32 -17.68 16.06 -9.93
CA ILE A 32 -16.58 15.87 -8.97
C ILE A 32 -17.05 16.19 -7.56
N LYS A 33 -17.68 17.34 -7.36
CA LYS A 33 -18.23 17.79 -6.07
C LYS A 33 -19.31 16.83 -5.54
N SER A 34 -20.20 16.35 -6.41
CA SER A 34 -21.26 15.40 -6.07
C SER A 34 -20.67 14.08 -5.61
N CYS A 35 -19.72 13.51 -6.37
CA CYS A 35 -18.99 12.29 -6.05
C CYS A 35 -18.29 12.38 -4.69
N ARG A 36 -17.51 13.44 -4.47
CA ARG A 36 -16.84 13.69 -3.20
C ARG A 36 -17.79 13.73 -2.00
N LYS A 37 -18.91 14.46 -2.14
CA LYS A 37 -19.92 14.54 -1.08
C LYS A 37 -20.59 13.20 -0.81
N LYS A 38 -20.87 12.43 -1.87
CA LYS A 38 -21.44 11.07 -1.73
C LYS A 38 -20.48 10.14 -0.98
N ALA A 39 -19.18 10.29 -1.17
CA ALA A 39 -18.14 9.56 -0.44
C ALA A 39 -17.87 10.13 0.98
N GLY A 40 -18.59 11.16 1.43
CA GLY A 40 -18.44 11.75 2.76
C GLY A 40 -17.17 12.57 2.97
N LEU A 41 -16.41 12.89 1.91
CA LEU A 41 -15.09 13.49 2.02
C LEU A 41 -15.13 15.04 2.01
N THR A 42 -14.23 15.65 2.78
CA THR A 42 -13.86 17.07 2.64
C THR A 42 -13.02 17.28 1.37
N GLN A 43 -12.85 18.53 0.94
CA GLN A 43 -11.98 18.83 -0.20
C GLN A 43 -10.51 18.44 0.05
N SER A 44 -10.04 18.54 1.29
CA SER A 44 -8.68 18.14 1.66
C SER A 44 -8.49 16.63 1.61
N GLU A 45 -9.41 15.86 2.16
CA GLU A 45 -9.39 14.39 2.11
C GLU A 45 -9.48 13.88 0.68
N PHE A 46 -10.38 14.45 -0.13
CA PHE A 46 -10.49 14.09 -1.54
C PHE A 46 -9.20 14.43 -2.32
N ALA A 47 -8.57 15.58 -2.02
CA ALA A 47 -7.30 15.95 -2.61
C ALA A 47 -6.19 14.94 -2.28
N ASN A 48 -6.14 14.48 -1.02
CA ASN A 48 -5.20 13.43 -0.60
C ASN A 48 -5.49 12.11 -1.33
N LEU A 49 -6.77 11.69 -1.39
CA LEU A 49 -7.17 10.44 -2.07
C LEU A 49 -6.75 10.41 -3.55
N VAL A 50 -6.91 11.54 -4.26
CA VAL A 50 -6.59 11.61 -5.70
C VAL A 50 -5.18 12.16 -5.98
N ASN A 51 -4.37 12.35 -4.93
CA ASN A 51 -2.99 12.81 -4.97
C ASN A 51 -2.80 14.15 -5.72
N VAL A 52 -3.64 15.14 -5.37
CA VAL A 52 -3.52 16.52 -5.89
C VAL A 52 -3.59 17.52 -4.74
N SER A 53 -3.32 18.80 -5.02
CA SER A 53 -3.48 19.86 -4.02
C SER A 53 -4.97 20.18 -3.77
N LYS A 54 -5.31 20.59 -2.54
CA LYS A 54 -6.66 21.11 -2.20
C LYS A 54 -7.09 22.20 -3.17
N LYS A 55 -6.19 23.13 -3.53
CA LYS A 55 -6.43 24.20 -4.50
C LYS A 55 -6.83 23.68 -5.88
N THR A 56 -6.32 22.52 -6.27
CA THR A 56 -6.72 21.85 -7.52
C THR A 56 -8.17 21.39 -7.44
N ILE A 57 -8.60 20.81 -6.33
CA ILE A 57 -9.99 20.40 -6.12
C ILE A 57 -10.92 21.62 -6.09
N GLU A 58 -10.56 22.68 -5.38
CA GLU A 58 -11.31 23.93 -5.36
C GLU A 58 -11.52 24.50 -6.77
N ARG A 59 -10.46 24.52 -7.59
CA ARG A 59 -10.52 24.95 -8.99
C ARG A 59 -11.43 24.03 -9.83
N TRP A 60 -11.35 22.74 -9.66
CA TRP A 60 -12.22 21.81 -10.39
C TRP A 60 -13.69 21.99 -10.02
N GLU A 61 -13.99 22.10 -8.72
CA GLU A 61 -15.36 22.25 -8.21
C GLU A 61 -15.98 23.64 -8.44
N SER A 62 -15.19 24.64 -8.83
CA SER A 62 -15.71 25.98 -9.16
C SER A 62 -16.65 26.00 -10.37
N GLY A 63 -16.72 24.92 -11.13
CA GLY A 63 -17.66 24.72 -12.23
C GLY A 63 -17.25 25.36 -13.57
N THR A 64 -16.10 26.04 -13.62
CA THR A 64 -15.63 26.76 -14.83
C THR A 64 -14.84 25.87 -15.79
N VAL A 65 -14.45 24.65 -15.37
CA VAL A 65 -13.54 23.78 -16.12
C VAL A 65 -14.07 22.35 -16.18
N THR A 66 -14.02 21.73 -17.36
CA THR A 66 -14.14 20.27 -17.49
C THR A 66 -12.77 19.63 -17.23
N VAL A 67 -12.76 18.53 -16.48
CA VAL A 67 -11.54 17.83 -16.10
C VAL A 67 -11.45 16.51 -16.84
N SER A 68 -10.30 16.23 -17.44
CA SER A 68 -10.00 14.99 -18.17
C SER A 68 -8.85 14.23 -17.48
N GLY A 69 -8.59 13.01 -17.98
CA GLY A 69 -7.49 12.18 -17.48
C GLY A 69 -7.91 11.14 -16.44
N PRO A 70 -6.98 10.65 -15.60
CA PRO A 70 -7.23 9.53 -14.68
C PRO A 70 -8.35 9.75 -13.67
N ILE A 71 -8.72 10.99 -13.38
CA ILE A 71 -9.83 11.32 -12.49
C ILE A 71 -11.19 10.83 -13.04
N VAL A 72 -11.36 10.76 -14.36
CA VAL A 72 -12.64 10.40 -14.99
C VAL A 72 -13.08 8.96 -14.64
N PRO A 73 -12.29 7.91 -14.86
CA PRO A 73 -12.64 6.56 -14.43
C PRO A 73 -12.73 6.44 -12.91
N LEU A 74 -11.92 7.20 -12.16
CA LEU A 74 -11.96 7.20 -10.70
C LEU A 74 -13.30 7.73 -10.17
N ILE A 75 -13.81 8.85 -10.71
CA ILE A 75 -15.13 9.38 -10.34
C ILE A 75 -16.24 8.36 -10.60
N LYS A 76 -16.17 7.62 -11.70
CA LYS A 76 -17.13 6.55 -11.97
C LYS A 76 -17.06 5.44 -10.91
N LEU A 77 -15.86 4.96 -10.61
CA LEU A 77 -15.65 3.91 -9.59
C LEU A 77 -16.14 4.36 -8.20
N LEU A 78 -15.80 5.57 -7.77
CA LEU A 78 -16.26 6.10 -6.48
C LEU A 78 -17.77 6.34 -6.42
N ASN A 79 -18.42 6.62 -7.56
CA ASN A 79 -19.89 6.70 -7.61
C ASN A 79 -20.55 5.33 -7.47
N GLU A 80 -19.94 4.28 -7.98
CA GLU A 80 -20.40 2.90 -7.86
C GLU A 80 -20.06 2.31 -6.47
N TYR A 81 -18.88 2.65 -5.93
CA TYR A 81 -18.32 2.12 -4.67
C TYR A 81 -17.90 3.27 -3.74
N PRO A 82 -18.83 4.01 -3.16
CA PRO A 82 -18.52 5.19 -2.33
C PRO A 82 -17.82 4.87 -1.01
N GLN A 83 -17.79 3.59 -0.59
CA GLN A 83 -17.10 3.11 0.61
C GLN A 83 -15.59 2.96 0.43
N ILE A 84 -15.07 2.92 -0.81
CA ILE A 84 -13.63 2.71 -1.07
C ILE A 84 -12.73 3.65 -0.24
N PRO A 85 -13.00 4.96 -0.12
CA PRO A 85 -12.16 5.83 0.69
C PRO A 85 -12.07 5.42 2.16
N GLU A 86 -13.17 4.92 2.74
CA GLU A 86 -13.21 4.43 4.11
C GLU A 86 -12.43 3.12 4.26
N ASP A 87 -12.60 2.19 3.32
CA ASP A 87 -11.91 0.89 3.31
C ASP A 87 -10.37 1.04 3.27
N TYR A 88 -9.87 2.15 2.70
CA TYR A 88 -8.44 2.48 2.61
C TYR A 88 -8.01 3.60 3.54
N SER A 89 -8.90 4.09 4.41
CA SER A 89 -8.56 5.13 5.37
C SER A 89 -7.56 4.59 6.41
N ILE A 90 -6.57 5.42 6.75
CA ILE A 90 -5.61 5.08 7.79
C ILE A 90 -6.11 5.70 9.09
N PRO A 91 -6.42 4.91 10.13
CA PRO A 91 -6.87 5.43 11.41
C PRO A 91 -5.79 6.28 12.07
N GLU A 92 -6.21 7.21 12.92
CA GLU A 92 -5.26 7.93 13.79
C GLU A 92 -4.45 6.92 14.61
N LYS A 93 -3.16 7.22 14.82
CA LYS A 93 -2.28 6.36 15.61
C LYS A 93 -2.75 6.32 17.06
N GLU A 94 -3.14 5.14 17.55
CA GLU A 94 -3.74 4.97 18.86
C GLU A 94 -2.69 4.86 19.98
N TYR A 95 -1.51 4.31 19.67
CA TYR A 95 -0.45 4.02 20.63
C TYR A 95 0.89 4.66 20.21
N SER A 96 1.89 4.56 21.07
CA SER A 96 3.19 5.23 20.90
C SER A 96 3.96 4.79 19.64
N MET A 97 3.73 3.55 19.18
CA MET A 97 4.43 3.00 18.03
C MET A 97 3.43 2.41 17.03
N ARG A 98 3.73 2.56 15.74
CA ARG A 98 2.98 1.98 14.61
C ARG A 98 3.91 1.20 13.71
N LEU A 99 3.55 -0.06 13.43
CA LEU A 99 4.22 -0.89 12.43
C LEU A 99 3.34 -0.98 11.18
N TRP A 100 3.96 -0.78 10.03
CA TRP A 100 3.36 -0.95 8.72
C TRP A 100 3.89 -2.25 8.13
N TYR A 101 3.09 -3.30 8.12
CA TYR A 101 3.44 -4.56 7.46
C TYR A 101 3.08 -4.46 5.99
N MET A 102 4.09 -4.49 5.15
CA MET A 102 4.03 -4.20 3.73
C MET A 102 4.35 -5.44 2.91
N HIS A 103 3.69 -5.60 1.77
CA HIS A 103 4.13 -6.50 0.71
C HIS A 103 4.46 -5.67 -0.52
N ARG A 104 5.73 -5.63 -0.91
CA ARG A 104 6.23 -4.71 -1.93
C ARG A 104 5.86 -3.25 -1.61
N ASN A 105 4.93 -2.66 -2.35
CA ASN A 105 4.47 -1.28 -2.17
C ASN A 105 3.05 -1.19 -1.60
N GLU A 106 2.47 -2.31 -1.17
CA GLU A 106 1.10 -2.37 -0.65
C GLU A 106 1.08 -2.54 0.85
N VAL A 107 0.20 -1.80 1.53
CA VAL A 107 -0.05 -1.97 2.97
C VAL A 107 -0.92 -3.19 3.15
N CYS A 108 -0.44 -4.16 3.94
CA CYS A 108 -1.19 -5.38 4.26
C CYS A 108 -1.86 -5.30 5.64
N THR A 109 -1.10 -4.86 6.65
CA THR A 109 -1.60 -4.68 8.02
C THR A 109 -0.91 -3.49 8.68
N ILE A 110 -1.66 -2.63 9.35
CA ILE A 110 -1.13 -1.61 10.27
C ILE A 110 -1.30 -2.15 11.69
N ILE A 111 -0.26 -2.04 12.52
CA ILE A 111 -0.27 -2.48 13.91
C ILE A 111 0.12 -1.31 14.78
N ASP A 112 -0.81 -0.79 15.56
CA ASP A 112 -0.52 0.15 16.63
C ASP A 112 -0.19 -0.63 17.91
N VAL A 113 0.88 -0.27 18.59
CA VAL A 113 1.33 -1.00 19.78
C VAL A 113 1.87 -0.08 20.86
N GLU A 114 1.55 -0.42 22.12
CA GLU A 114 2.10 0.14 23.34
C GLU A 114 2.79 -0.98 24.11
N GLU A 115 4.08 -1.17 23.86
CA GLU A 115 4.84 -2.31 24.40
C GLU A 115 4.84 -2.37 25.93
N PRO A 116 5.10 -1.26 26.67
CA PRO A 116 5.09 -1.30 28.14
C PRO A 116 3.74 -1.73 28.72
N ALA A 117 2.65 -1.39 28.06
CA ALA A 117 1.29 -1.73 28.50
C ALA A 117 0.79 -3.05 27.91
N ARG A 118 1.57 -3.71 27.05
CA ARG A 118 1.21 -4.93 26.30
C ARG A 118 -0.13 -4.79 25.59
N LYS A 119 -0.36 -3.65 24.95
CA LYS A 119 -1.57 -3.35 24.18
C LYS A 119 -1.24 -3.24 22.71
N LEU A 120 -2.14 -3.75 21.85
CA LEU A 120 -2.03 -3.57 20.42
C LEU A 120 -3.39 -3.50 19.76
N ARG A 121 -3.40 -2.92 18.55
CA ARG A 121 -4.52 -2.92 17.64
C ARG A 121 -4.03 -3.15 16.22
N ALA A 122 -4.68 -4.03 15.49
CA ALA A 122 -4.34 -4.35 14.12
C ALA A 122 -5.46 -3.94 13.16
N TYR A 123 -5.07 -3.40 11.99
CA TYR A 123 -5.97 -2.98 10.92
C TYR A 123 -5.50 -3.64 9.62
N ASN A 124 -6.37 -4.48 9.02
CA ASN A 124 -6.06 -5.22 7.81
C ASN A 124 -6.56 -4.49 6.57
N TYR A 125 -5.70 -4.32 5.57
CA TYR A 125 -6.00 -3.66 4.28
C TYR A 125 -6.10 -4.66 3.12
N THR A 126 -6.01 -5.95 3.40
CA THR A 126 -6.19 -7.02 2.43
C THR A 126 -7.18 -8.06 2.92
N ASN A 127 -7.93 -8.67 2.00
CA ASN A 127 -8.86 -9.76 2.30
C ASN A 127 -8.18 -11.14 2.28
N ASP A 128 -6.95 -11.22 1.75
CA ASP A 128 -6.18 -12.47 1.74
C ASP A 128 -5.48 -12.68 3.08
N PRO A 129 -5.87 -13.72 3.87
CA PRO A 129 -5.22 -14.00 5.15
C PRO A 129 -3.73 -14.30 5.04
N MET A 130 -3.26 -14.79 3.91
CA MET A 130 -1.84 -15.10 3.68
C MET A 130 -0.98 -13.82 3.60
N MET A 131 -1.61 -12.70 3.31
CA MET A 131 -0.96 -11.39 3.21
C MET A 131 -1.02 -10.60 4.52
N ARG A 132 -1.80 -11.06 5.53
CA ARG A 132 -1.98 -10.36 6.80
C ARG A 132 -0.90 -10.76 7.81
N ALA A 133 -0.50 -9.83 8.67
CA ALA A 133 0.47 -10.10 9.74
C ALA A 133 0.03 -11.24 10.68
N PHE A 134 -1.27 -11.35 10.93
CA PHE A 134 -1.85 -12.34 11.85
C PHE A 134 -2.79 -13.34 11.16
N GLY A 135 -2.66 -13.50 9.85
CA GLY A 135 -3.49 -14.43 9.09
C GLY A 135 -4.98 -14.16 9.25
N LYS A 136 -5.73 -15.14 9.77
CA LYS A 136 -7.18 -15.06 10.00
C LYS A 136 -7.56 -14.40 11.32
N ILE A 137 -6.60 -14.05 12.17
CA ILE A 137 -6.85 -13.50 13.49
C ILE A 137 -7.14 -12.00 13.36
N GLU A 138 -8.38 -11.60 13.69
CA GLU A 138 -8.83 -10.20 13.61
C GLU A 138 -8.41 -9.37 14.84
N LYS A 139 -8.30 -9.99 16.00
CA LYS A 139 -7.90 -9.35 17.26
C LYS A 139 -6.74 -10.13 17.88
N PRO A 140 -5.52 -9.87 17.42
CA PRO A 140 -4.36 -10.59 17.92
C PRO A 140 -4.08 -10.25 19.38
N THR A 141 -3.53 -11.22 20.12
CA THR A 141 -2.99 -11.01 21.46
C THR A 141 -1.58 -10.45 21.39
N PHE A 142 -1.06 -9.97 22.51
CA PHE A 142 0.31 -9.46 22.55
C PHE A 142 1.35 -10.57 22.31
N GLU A 143 1.08 -11.80 22.78
CA GLU A 143 1.91 -12.97 22.51
C GLU A 143 1.98 -13.26 21.00
N GLN A 144 0.86 -13.17 20.29
CA GLN A 144 0.84 -13.34 18.83
C GLN A 144 1.59 -12.21 18.09
N TYR A 145 1.62 -11.01 18.65
CA TYR A 145 2.47 -9.94 18.14
C TYR A 145 3.96 -10.26 18.34
N GLU A 146 4.36 -10.75 19.52
CA GLU A 146 5.74 -11.18 19.79
C GLU A 146 6.15 -12.32 18.83
N GLU A 147 5.29 -13.32 18.62
CA GLU A 147 5.50 -14.40 17.64
C GLU A 147 5.64 -13.86 16.19
N PHE A 148 4.80 -12.90 15.83
CA PHE A 148 4.89 -12.24 14.51
C PHE A 148 6.23 -11.54 14.34
N LEU A 149 6.68 -10.73 15.30
CA LEU A 149 7.99 -10.08 15.24
C LEU A 149 9.13 -11.10 15.12
N GLU A 150 9.07 -12.18 15.89
CA GLU A 150 10.07 -13.24 15.86
C GLU A 150 10.09 -13.97 14.50
N SER A 151 8.92 -14.16 13.87
CA SER A 151 8.80 -14.74 12.54
C SER A 151 9.45 -13.89 11.43
N ARG A 152 9.63 -12.58 11.68
CA ARG A 152 10.29 -11.63 10.77
C ARG A 152 11.78 -11.42 11.09
N CYS A 153 12.35 -12.32 11.90
CA CYS A 153 13.76 -12.31 12.26
C CYS A 153 14.42 -13.65 11.89
N PHE A 154 15.74 -13.64 11.78
CA PHE A 154 16.49 -14.89 11.65
C PHE A 154 16.37 -15.72 12.94
N PRO A 155 16.38 -17.08 12.87
CA PRO A 155 16.18 -17.94 14.02
C PRO A 155 17.22 -17.69 15.12
N ARG A 156 16.80 -17.74 16.40
CA ARG A 156 17.70 -17.61 17.57
C ARG A 156 18.82 -18.65 17.58
N THR A 157 18.59 -19.81 16.95
CA THR A 157 19.54 -20.93 16.85
C THR A 157 20.51 -20.81 15.68
N ARG A 158 20.49 -19.69 14.94
CA ARG A 158 21.36 -19.50 13.77
C ARG A 158 22.83 -19.52 14.16
N ASP A 159 23.64 -20.25 13.39
CA ASP A 159 25.08 -20.27 13.56
C ASP A 159 25.68 -18.86 13.46
N LYS A 160 26.75 -18.63 14.25
CA LYS A 160 27.46 -17.34 14.28
C LYS A 160 26.61 -16.15 14.70
N MET A 161 25.59 -16.37 15.53
CA MET A 161 24.67 -15.32 16.04
C MET A 161 25.41 -14.07 16.54
N LYS A 162 26.50 -14.26 17.31
CA LYS A 162 27.30 -13.14 17.82
C LYS A 162 27.92 -12.25 16.73
N LEU A 163 28.28 -12.84 15.57
CA LEU A 163 28.80 -12.08 14.43
C LEU A 163 27.68 -11.30 13.75
N ILE A 164 26.53 -11.95 13.53
CA ILE A 164 25.36 -11.31 12.93
C ILE A 164 24.90 -10.11 13.76
N LEU A 165 24.78 -10.27 15.08
CA LEU A 165 24.41 -9.18 15.97
C LEU A 165 25.43 -8.06 15.96
N LYS A 166 26.72 -8.39 15.92
CA LYS A 166 27.80 -7.40 15.78
C LYS A 166 27.71 -6.63 14.46
N ASP A 167 27.43 -7.31 13.35
CA ASP A 167 27.30 -6.68 12.02
C ASP A 167 26.08 -5.74 11.97
N LEU A 168 25.02 -6.04 12.72
CA LEU A 168 23.84 -5.18 12.89
C LEU A 168 24.02 -4.09 13.96
N ASP A 169 25.15 -4.07 14.66
CA ASP A 169 25.40 -3.20 15.80
C ASP A 169 24.34 -3.37 16.91
N LEU A 170 24.04 -4.61 17.26
CA LEU A 170 23.07 -4.98 18.30
C LEU A 170 23.76 -5.68 19.46
N PRO A 171 23.46 -5.29 20.73
CA PRO A 171 24.08 -5.87 21.92
C PRO A 171 23.56 -7.28 22.24
N PHE A 172 22.32 -7.59 21.87
CA PHE A 172 21.65 -8.88 22.10
C PHE A 172 20.53 -9.09 21.08
N TYR A 173 20.00 -10.31 21.06
CA TYR A 173 18.88 -10.66 20.16
C TYR A 173 17.56 -10.10 20.73
N GLU A 174 17.02 -9.11 20.07
CA GLU A 174 15.72 -8.52 20.34
C GLU A 174 14.99 -8.30 19.01
N PRO A 175 13.82 -8.95 18.76
CA PRO A 175 13.14 -8.92 17.47
C PRO A 175 12.87 -7.51 16.96
N LEU A 176 12.34 -6.60 17.79
CA LEU A 176 12.04 -5.25 17.35
C LEU A 176 13.30 -4.48 16.91
N MET A 177 14.41 -4.61 17.66
CA MET A 177 15.69 -3.99 17.30
C MET A 177 16.27 -4.57 15.99
N ILE A 178 16.09 -5.87 15.78
CA ILE A 178 16.49 -6.53 14.53
C ILE A 178 15.66 -5.99 13.36
N ILE A 179 14.33 -5.91 13.52
CA ILE A 179 13.43 -5.37 12.50
C ILE A 179 13.75 -3.91 12.19
N GLU A 180 14.12 -3.09 13.16
CA GLU A 180 14.56 -1.71 12.92
C GLU A 180 15.79 -1.62 12.00
N LYS A 181 16.69 -2.59 12.07
CA LYS A 181 17.90 -2.64 11.23
C LYS A 181 17.67 -3.32 9.88
N THR A 182 16.79 -4.32 9.82
CA THR A 182 16.58 -5.18 8.64
C THR A 182 15.27 -4.92 7.91
N GLU A 183 14.40 -4.04 8.46
CA GLU A 183 13.01 -3.87 8.05
C GLU A 183 12.21 -5.19 8.08
N GLY A 184 12.68 -6.20 8.84
CA GLY A 184 12.06 -7.52 8.89
C GLY A 184 12.03 -8.25 7.54
N ARG A 185 12.92 -7.88 6.60
CA ARG A 185 13.00 -8.51 5.27
C ARG A 185 13.59 -9.90 5.36
N MET A 186 12.94 -10.84 4.69
CA MET A 186 13.37 -12.24 4.57
C MET A 186 13.75 -12.52 3.11
N ALA A 187 14.63 -13.51 2.90
CA ALA A 187 15.06 -13.88 1.55
C ALA A 187 13.98 -14.64 0.76
N GLU A 188 13.01 -15.20 1.48
CA GLU A 188 11.98 -16.08 0.94
C GLU A 188 10.72 -15.37 0.48
N ASP A 189 10.56 -14.06 0.83
CA ASP A 189 9.35 -13.31 0.50
C ASP A 189 9.63 -11.82 0.23
N ASP A 190 8.60 -11.09 -0.22
CA ASP A 190 8.66 -9.65 -0.52
C ASP A 190 8.05 -8.79 0.61
N PHE A 191 7.86 -9.34 1.81
CA PHE A 191 7.32 -8.59 2.95
C PHE A 191 8.40 -7.80 3.67
N TRP A 192 7.97 -6.66 4.25
CA TRP A 192 8.83 -5.82 5.07
C TRP A 192 8.01 -4.97 6.05
N ILE A 193 8.67 -4.41 7.04
CA ILE A 193 8.05 -3.63 8.12
C ILE A 193 8.68 -2.24 8.18
N ARG A 194 7.84 -1.21 8.12
CA ARG A 194 8.22 0.16 8.47
C ARG A 194 7.74 0.47 9.87
N ILE A 195 8.62 1.02 10.71
CA ILE A 195 8.30 1.45 12.08
C ILE A 195 8.16 2.98 12.11
N GLU A 196 7.10 3.45 12.78
CA GLU A 196 6.79 4.85 13.01
C GLU A 196 6.56 5.05 14.53
N ARG A 197 7.39 5.90 15.13
CA ARG A 197 7.31 6.30 16.54
C ARG A 197 6.71 7.68 16.74
#